data_a87dc6f833bc3f4ba4170d0d9bac0c99
#
_entry.id   a87dc6f833bc3f4ba4170d0d9bac0c99
#
_cell.length_a   1.000
_cell.length_b   1.000
_cell.length_c   1.000
_cell.angle_alpha   90.00
_cell.angle_beta   90.00
_cell.angle_gamma   90.00
#
_symmetry.space_group_name_H-M   'P 1'
#
loop_
_entity.id
_entity.type
_entity.pdbx_description
1 polymer ?
#
loop_
_entity_poly.entity_id
_entity_poly.type
_entity_poly.pdbx_seq_one_letter_code
_entity_poly.pdbx_strand_id
1 'polypeptide(L)'
;VGTPDQIVERYLGYADQVGDYQRQMFLLDHAGLPLDVVLEQVEILGTQIAPVIRKEMDLRRPSHVPSDPPTHASLVAAGPDSPHHLVQPARIPEQAEQTNDSVFEE
;
A
#
# COMPACT_ATOMS: atom_id res chain seq x y z
N VAL A 1 -1.15 1.82 19.36
CA VAL A 1 -1.26 0.95 20.54
C VAL A 1 -2.68 1.03 21.07
N GLY A 2 -3.29 -0.11 21.38
CA GLY A 2 -4.66 -0.17 21.87
C GLY A 2 -5.21 -1.59 21.82
N THR A 3 -6.47 -1.73 22.21
CA THR A 3 -7.21 -2.98 22.07
C THR A 3 -7.49 -3.29 20.59
N PRO A 4 -7.77 -4.54 20.19
CA PRO A 4 -8.13 -4.87 18.84
C PRO A 4 -9.25 -3.99 18.26
N ASP A 5 -10.29 -3.72 19.04
CA ASP A 5 -11.41 -2.87 18.60
C ASP A 5 -10.96 -1.41 18.35
N GLN A 6 -10.13 -0.86 19.18
CA GLN A 6 -9.57 0.48 18.99
C GLN A 6 -8.67 0.57 17.75
N ILE A 7 -7.95 -0.50 17.44
CA ILE A 7 -7.13 -0.59 16.23
C ILE A 7 -8.02 -0.64 14.99
N VAL A 8 -9.06 -1.45 15.01
CA VAL A 8 -10.05 -1.53 13.91
C VAL A 8 -10.69 -0.18 13.67
N GLU A 9 -11.19 0.48 14.72
CA GLU A 9 -11.81 1.81 14.62
C GLU A 9 -10.86 2.84 14.00
N ARG A 10 -9.62 2.88 14.47
CA ARG A 10 -8.60 3.80 13.94
C ARG A 10 -8.29 3.53 12.48
N TYR A 11 -8.26 2.27 12.10
CA TYR A 11 -8.02 1.84 10.72
C TYR A 11 -9.10 2.27 9.77
N LEU A 12 -10.34 2.05 10.15
CA LEU A 12 -11.49 2.48 9.38
C LEU A 12 -11.55 4.01 9.29
N GLY A 13 -11.15 4.71 10.34
CA GLY A 13 -11.01 6.16 10.32
C GLY A 13 -9.94 6.68 9.34
N TYR A 14 -8.86 5.94 9.13
CA TYR A 14 -7.89 6.30 8.09
C TYR A 14 -8.47 6.15 6.68
N ALA A 15 -9.26 5.11 6.44
CA ALA A 15 -9.94 4.94 5.17
C ALA A 15 -10.89 6.10 4.86
N ASP A 16 -11.54 6.67 5.87
CA ASP A 16 -12.40 7.85 5.72
C ASP A 16 -11.61 9.11 5.34
N GLN A 17 -10.36 9.22 5.78
CA GLN A 17 -9.50 10.38 5.54
C GLN A 17 -8.73 10.32 4.22
N VAL A 18 -8.18 9.17 3.87
CA VAL A 18 -7.32 9.00 2.68
C VAL A 18 -8.02 8.30 1.52
N GLY A 19 -9.24 7.81 1.72
CA GLY A 19 -9.95 7.02 0.73
C GLY A 19 -9.54 5.55 0.74
N ASP A 20 -9.94 4.82 -0.30
CA ASP A 20 -9.66 3.40 -0.44
C ASP A 20 -8.16 3.17 -0.72
N TYR A 21 -7.50 2.45 0.16
CA TYR A 21 -6.11 2.04 -0.03
C TYR A 21 -6.00 0.51 0.04
N GLN A 22 -5.10 -0.06 -0.75
CA GLN A 22 -5.06 -1.51 -0.96
C GLN A 22 -4.12 -2.24 -0.01
N ARG A 23 -3.17 -1.54 0.58
CA ARG A 23 -2.16 -2.16 1.44
C ARG A 23 -1.89 -1.33 2.67
N GLN A 24 -1.71 -2.05 3.76
CA GLN A 24 -1.29 -1.49 5.02
C GLN A 24 -0.12 -2.29 5.59
N MET A 25 0.87 -1.59 6.09
CA MET A 25 1.99 -2.19 6.80
C MET A 25 1.85 -1.96 8.30
N PHE A 26 2.10 -3.01 9.07
CA PHE A 26 2.19 -2.96 10.51
C PHE A 26 3.61 -3.23 10.96
N LEU A 27 4.10 -2.43 11.86
CA LEU A 27 5.33 -2.69 12.58
C LEU A 27 4.98 -3.36 13.91
N LEU A 28 5.19 -4.67 13.98
CA LEU A 28 4.89 -5.46 15.17
C LEU A 28 6.13 -5.77 16.01
N ASP A 29 7.27 -5.95 15.37
CA ASP A 29 8.55 -6.12 16.06
C ASP A 29 9.14 -4.75 16.37
N HIS A 30 8.97 -4.33 17.63
CA HIS A 30 9.37 -3.02 18.08
C HIS A 30 10.38 -3.12 19.21
N ALA A 31 11.58 -2.59 19.00
CA ALA A 31 12.59 -2.40 20.03
C ALA A 31 12.99 -3.66 20.84
N GLY A 32 13.06 -4.82 20.19
CA GLY A 32 13.53 -6.05 20.83
C GLY A 32 12.50 -6.69 21.75
N LEU A 33 11.22 -6.61 21.41
CA LEU A 33 10.18 -7.37 22.09
C LEU A 33 10.49 -8.88 22.08
N PRO A 34 10.15 -9.61 23.15
CA PRO A 34 10.26 -11.07 23.17
C PRO A 34 9.45 -11.69 21.99
N LEU A 35 9.98 -12.76 21.41
CA LEU A 35 9.38 -13.39 20.23
C LEU A 35 7.95 -13.91 20.49
N ASP A 36 7.69 -14.44 21.67
CA ASP A 36 6.36 -14.89 22.09
C ASP A 36 5.33 -13.76 22.06
N VAL A 37 5.71 -12.57 22.50
CA VAL A 37 4.86 -11.37 22.45
C VAL A 37 4.59 -10.95 21.01
N VAL A 38 5.60 -10.98 20.15
CA VAL A 38 5.43 -10.65 18.71
C VAL A 38 4.50 -11.66 18.04
N LEU A 39 4.67 -12.95 18.30
CA LEU A 39 3.80 -14.00 17.75
C LEU A 39 2.34 -13.85 18.22
N GLU A 40 2.12 -13.52 19.47
CA GLU A 40 0.78 -13.23 20.00
C GLU A 40 0.14 -12.05 19.26
N GLN A 41 0.88 -10.98 19.02
CA GLN A 41 0.39 -9.82 18.27
C GLN A 41 0.05 -10.17 16.82
N VAL A 42 0.85 -11.00 16.16
CA VAL A 42 0.56 -11.50 14.80
C VAL A 42 -0.72 -12.33 14.79
N GLU A 43 -0.93 -13.18 15.78
CA GLU A 43 -2.15 -13.97 15.91
C GLU A 43 -3.39 -13.09 16.11
N ILE A 44 -3.31 -12.12 17.02
CA ILE A 44 -4.39 -11.15 17.23
C ILE A 44 -4.70 -10.37 15.95
N LEU A 45 -3.66 -9.90 15.24
CA LEU A 45 -3.83 -9.21 13.98
C LEU A 45 -4.56 -10.09 12.94
N GLY A 46 -4.15 -11.34 12.81
CA GLY A 46 -4.70 -12.28 11.83
C GLY A 46 -6.10 -12.78 12.15
N THR A 47 -6.48 -12.86 13.41
CA THR A 47 -7.75 -13.45 13.87
C THR A 47 -8.80 -12.44 14.29
N GLN A 48 -8.41 -11.32 14.87
CA GLN A 48 -9.33 -10.34 15.47
C GLN A 48 -9.39 -9.01 14.72
N ILE A 49 -8.34 -8.61 14.04
CA ILE A 49 -8.25 -7.31 13.39
C ILE A 49 -8.46 -7.40 11.88
N ALA A 50 -7.63 -8.15 11.18
CA ALA A 50 -7.67 -8.22 9.72
C ALA A 50 -8.99 -8.72 9.14
N PRO A 51 -9.64 -9.76 9.70
CA PRO A 51 -10.94 -10.23 9.18
C PRO A 51 -12.03 -9.18 9.30
N VAL A 52 -12.07 -8.42 10.39
CA VAL A 52 -13.06 -7.38 10.63
C VAL A 52 -12.87 -6.21 9.65
N ILE A 53 -11.63 -5.77 9.47
CA ILE A 53 -11.30 -4.70 8.53
C ILE A 53 -11.64 -5.12 7.09
N ARG A 54 -11.26 -6.33 6.67
CA ARG A 54 -11.55 -6.84 5.33
C ARG A 54 -13.05 -6.87 5.06
N LYS A 55 -13.82 -7.39 5.99
CA LYS A 55 -15.27 -7.45 5.88
C LYS A 55 -15.88 -6.04 5.72
N GLU A 56 -15.48 -5.09 6.54
CA GLU A 56 -15.99 -3.73 6.49
C GLU A 56 -15.56 -3.00 5.22
N MET A 57 -14.31 -3.16 4.79
CA MET A 57 -13.82 -2.57 3.54
C MET A 57 -14.51 -3.18 2.31
N ASP A 58 -14.84 -4.46 2.33
CA ASP A 58 -15.64 -5.09 1.27
C ASP A 58 -17.05 -4.48 1.18
N LEU A 59 -17.69 -4.20 2.31
CA LEU A 59 -19.00 -3.53 2.35
C LEU A 59 -18.93 -2.08 1.85
N ARG A 60 -17.84 -1.39 2.08
CA ARG A 60 -17.62 0.02 1.67
C ARG A 60 -17.12 0.15 0.23
N ARG A 61 -16.67 -0.94 -0.38
CA ARG A 61 -16.10 -0.90 -1.72
C ARG A 61 -17.13 -0.50 -2.76
N PRO A 62 -16.86 0.52 -3.61
CA PRO A 62 -17.70 0.85 -4.73
C PRO A 62 -17.78 -0.31 -5.73
N SER A 63 -18.93 -0.47 -6.40
CA SER A 63 -19.16 -1.59 -7.33
C SER A 63 -18.22 -1.62 -8.53
N HIS A 64 -17.62 -0.50 -8.89
CA HIS A 64 -16.65 -0.39 -9.99
C HIS A 64 -15.20 -0.75 -9.59
N VAL A 65 -14.95 -0.93 -8.29
CA VAL A 65 -13.61 -1.29 -7.77
C VAL A 65 -13.56 -2.81 -7.60
N PRO A 66 -12.61 -3.52 -8.25
CA PRO A 66 -12.49 -4.97 -8.12
C PRO A 66 -12.07 -5.37 -6.70
N SER A 67 -12.50 -6.56 -6.28
CA SER A 67 -12.15 -7.13 -4.97
C SER A 67 -10.66 -7.45 -4.85
N ASP A 68 -10.06 -7.87 -5.94
CA ASP A 68 -8.63 -8.18 -5.99
C ASP A 68 -7.86 -7.04 -6.65
N PRO A 69 -6.78 -6.57 -6.03
CA PRO A 69 -5.95 -5.54 -6.65
C PRO A 69 -5.31 -6.10 -7.93
N PRO A 70 -5.21 -5.28 -8.99
CA PRO A 70 -4.56 -5.71 -10.21
C PRO A 70 -3.10 -6.05 -9.95
N THR A 71 -2.63 -7.13 -10.54
CA THR A 71 -1.21 -7.50 -10.49
C THR A 71 -0.42 -6.72 -11.53
N HIS A 72 0.88 -6.56 -11.34
CA HIS A 72 1.76 -5.96 -12.35
C HIS A 72 1.63 -6.68 -13.71
N ALA A 73 1.57 -8.00 -13.70
CA ALA A 73 1.41 -8.79 -14.92
C ALA A 73 0.10 -8.48 -15.66
N SER A 74 -1.02 -8.32 -14.94
CA SER A 74 -2.31 -7.97 -15.55
C SER A 74 -2.31 -6.55 -16.10
N LEU A 75 -1.63 -5.62 -15.45
CA LEU A 75 -1.51 -4.23 -15.91
C LEU A 75 -0.65 -4.14 -17.18
N VAL A 76 0.44 -4.89 -17.26
CA VAL A 76 1.29 -4.96 -18.45
C VAL A 76 0.55 -5.61 -19.63
N ALA A 77 -0.21 -6.68 -19.38
CA ALA A 77 -1.00 -7.36 -20.41
C ALA A 77 -2.15 -6.48 -20.94
N ALA A 78 -2.70 -5.59 -20.13
CA ALA A 78 -3.77 -4.67 -20.54
C ALA A 78 -3.30 -3.55 -21.47
N GLY A 79 -1.98 -3.31 -21.60
CA GLY A 79 -1.40 -2.33 -22.50
C GLY A 79 -1.54 -0.87 -22.04
N PRO A 80 -0.93 0.07 -22.80
CA PRO A 80 -0.86 1.48 -22.42
C PRO A 80 -2.21 2.21 -22.42
N ASP A 81 -3.20 1.72 -23.15
CA ASP A 81 -4.53 2.33 -23.25
C ASP A 81 -5.51 1.88 -22.16
N SER A 82 -5.06 1.01 -21.26
CA SER A 82 -5.88 0.56 -20.15
C SER A 82 -6.15 1.72 -19.16
N PRO A 83 -7.39 1.88 -18.66
CA PRO A 83 -7.70 2.86 -17.62
C PRO A 83 -6.93 2.63 -16.31
N HIS A 84 -6.34 1.45 -16.17
CA HIS A 84 -5.47 1.08 -15.04
C HIS A 84 -3.98 1.28 -15.34
N HIS A 85 -3.64 1.81 -16.50
CA HIS A 85 -2.26 2.17 -16.81
C HIS A 85 -1.87 3.39 -15.98
N LEU A 86 -1.48 3.11 -14.76
CA LEU A 86 -1.05 4.13 -13.81
C LEU A 86 0.21 4.81 -14.34
N VAL A 87 0.07 6.09 -14.56
CA VAL A 87 1.12 7.09 -14.59
C VAL A 87 2.45 6.52 -15.09
N GLN A 88 2.71 6.71 -16.36
CA GLN A 88 4.08 6.59 -16.85
C GLN A 88 4.96 7.40 -15.89
N PRO A 89 6.03 6.81 -15.35
CA PRO A 89 6.99 7.60 -14.63
C PRO A 89 7.35 8.78 -15.55
N ALA A 90 7.25 9.98 -15.03
CA ALA A 90 7.59 11.17 -15.77
C ALA A 90 8.91 10.88 -16.49
N ARG A 91 8.91 10.94 -17.84
CA ARG A 91 10.15 10.82 -18.59
C ARG A 91 11.08 11.88 -18.01
N ILE A 92 12.14 11.42 -17.36
CA ILE A 92 13.24 12.31 -16.99
C ILE A 92 13.67 12.95 -18.31
N PRO A 93 13.56 14.27 -18.46
CA PRO A 93 13.97 14.91 -19.71
C PRO A 93 15.44 14.52 -19.96
N GLU A 94 15.71 14.10 -21.17
CA GLU A 94 17.03 13.69 -21.68
C GLU A 94 18.09 14.82 -21.62
N GLN A 95 17.87 15.83 -20.80
CA GLN A 95 18.73 17.00 -20.63
C GLN A 95 19.86 16.80 -19.62
N ALA A 96 19.96 15.64 -18.98
CA ALA A 96 21.04 15.39 -18.03
C ALA A 96 22.37 14.96 -18.70
N GLU A 97 22.36 14.69 -20.00
CA GLU A 97 23.60 14.22 -20.68
C GLU A 97 24.41 15.32 -21.38
N GLN A 98 23.95 16.57 -21.39
CA GLN A 98 24.67 17.64 -22.12
C GLN A 98 25.59 18.52 -21.30
N THR A 99 25.76 18.29 -20.01
CA THR A 99 26.52 19.21 -19.18
C THR A 99 27.91 18.74 -18.75
N ASN A 100 28.39 17.61 -19.25
CA ASN A 100 29.67 17.10 -18.76
C ASN A 100 30.86 17.19 -19.72
N ASP A 101 30.65 17.69 -20.95
CA ASP A 101 31.74 17.81 -21.93
C ASP A 101 32.45 19.18 -21.92
N SER A 102 31.95 20.16 -21.21
CA SER A 102 32.57 21.50 -21.21
C SER A 102 33.48 21.78 -19.99
N VAL A 103 33.60 20.84 -19.04
CA VAL A 103 34.39 21.05 -17.82
C VAL A 103 35.84 20.57 -17.95
N PHE A 104 36.19 19.85 -19.02
CA PHE A 104 37.52 19.25 -19.23
C PHE A 104 38.30 19.77 -20.43
N GLU A 105 37.88 20.90 -21.05
CA GLU A 105 38.67 21.58 -22.06
C GLU A 105 39.41 22.77 -21.43
N GLU A 106 40.55 22.50 -20.83
CA GLU A 106 41.67 23.39 -20.71
C GLU A 106 42.92 22.71 -21.20
#